data_05e163861686953de6c670fcb5ea3bd9
#
_entry.id   05e163861686953de6c670fcb5ea3bd9
#
_cell.length_a   1.000
_cell.length_b   1.000
_cell.length_c   1.000
_cell.angle_alpha   90.00
_cell.angle_beta   90.00
_cell.angle_gamma   90.00
#
_symmetry.space_group_name_H-M   'P 1'
#
loop_
_entity.id
_entity.type
_entity.pdbx_description
1 polymer ?
#
loop_
_entity_poly.entity_id
_entity_poly.type
_entity_poly.pdbx_seq_one_letter_code
_entity_poly.pdbx_strand_id
1 'polypeptide(L)'
;LAAKDYAARGETLHTWSVDYRDNDKYFTKSIFQPNSDDSYIDQMVDFLGTHHHRVVLEPEALCAALLPATDARALPGMADVDSSLLLFCAAVKRGGTTVCLSGECADELFGGYPWYHREEILFEDTFPWSRSVGLRLGLLTPDAVRNGEEFVRQHYRDTCARAPRLPSDNKKAARMREMFVLNLDWFMATLLDRKDR
;
A
#
# COMPACT_ATOMS: atom_id res chain seq x y z
N LEU A 1 -18.80 11.46 0.51
CA LEU A 1 -19.61 11.74 1.72
C LEU A 1 -19.03 12.93 2.47
N ALA A 2 -17.78 12.89 2.98
CA ALA A 2 -17.19 13.95 3.78
C ALA A 2 -17.28 15.35 3.13
N ALA A 3 -16.95 15.47 1.83
CA ALA A 3 -17.03 16.76 1.14
C ALA A 3 -18.47 17.35 1.14
N LYS A 4 -19.48 16.50 1.03
CA LYS A 4 -20.89 16.94 1.12
C LYS A 4 -21.26 17.43 2.52
N ASP A 5 -20.78 16.74 3.56
CA ASP A 5 -21.03 17.12 4.95
C ASP A 5 -20.33 18.45 5.30
N TYR A 6 -19.12 18.66 4.82
CA TYR A 6 -18.41 19.92 4.97
C TYR A 6 -19.13 21.06 4.25
N ALA A 7 -19.51 20.85 2.98
CA ALA A 7 -20.25 21.84 2.22
C ALA A 7 -21.59 22.22 2.87
N ALA A 8 -22.32 21.25 3.44
CA ALA A 8 -23.58 21.50 4.15
C ALA A 8 -23.41 22.40 5.41
N ARG A 9 -22.19 22.43 5.97
CA ARG A 9 -21.84 23.32 7.10
C ARG A 9 -21.22 24.65 6.66
N GLY A 10 -21.10 24.88 5.37
CA GLY A 10 -20.41 26.05 4.80
C GLY A 10 -18.88 25.98 4.97
N GLU A 11 -18.33 24.79 5.15
CA GLU A 11 -16.90 24.53 5.32
C GLU A 11 -16.34 23.85 4.06
N THR A 12 -15.01 23.95 3.87
CA THR A 12 -14.30 23.26 2.79
C THR A 12 -13.47 22.13 3.37
N LEU A 13 -13.61 20.92 2.80
CA LEU A 13 -12.80 19.78 3.19
C LEU A 13 -11.35 19.97 2.77
N HIS A 14 -10.41 19.77 3.68
CA HIS A 14 -8.98 19.71 3.37
C HIS A 14 -8.59 18.31 2.92
N THR A 15 -7.86 18.23 1.81
CA THR A 15 -7.31 16.98 1.28
C THR A 15 -5.80 17.10 1.09
N TRP A 16 -5.09 15.99 1.13
CA TRP A 16 -3.64 15.94 1.12
C TRP A 16 -3.13 14.89 0.15
N SER A 17 -2.09 15.21 -0.61
CA SER A 17 -1.32 14.25 -1.38
C SER A 17 0.17 14.44 -1.16
N VAL A 18 0.94 13.38 -1.40
CA VAL A 18 2.39 13.40 -1.40
C VAL A 18 2.89 13.22 -2.83
N ASP A 19 3.94 13.95 -3.15
CA ASP A 19 4.66 13.83 -4.40
C ASP A 19 6.17 13.97 -4.13
N TYR A 20 6.99 13.68 -5.11
CA TYR A 20 8.44 13.71 -5.00
C TYR A 20 9.02 14.70 -6.00
N ARG A 21 10.09 15.39 -5.62
CA ARG A 21 10.75 16.35 -6.48
C ARG A 21 11.14 15.71 -7.83
N ASP A 22 10.76 16.36 -8.92
CA ASP A 22 11.02 15.93 -10.30
C ASP A 22 10.44 14.53 -10.65
N ASN A 23 9.41 14.09 -9.93
CA ASN A 23 8.74 12.81 -10.18
C ASN A 23 8.25 12.69 -11.64
N ASP A 24 7.73 13.76 -12.21
CA ASP A 24 7.28 13.84 -13.60
C ASP A 24 8.38 13.54 -14.62
N LYS A 25 9.64 13.86 -14.31
CA LYS A 25 10.80 13.61 -15.17
C LYS A 25 11.31 12.18 -15.09
N TYR A 26 11.20 11.57 -13.90
CA TYR A 26 11.80 10.26 -13.62
C TYR A 26 10.78 9.14 -13.56
N PHE A 27 9.49 9.47 -13.56
CA PHE A 27 8.43 8.48 -13.53
C PHE A 27 8.51 7.55 -14.75
N THR A 28 8.69 6.26 -14.47
CA THR A 28 8.66 5.22 -15.48
C THR A 28 7.48 4.31 -15.22
N LYS A 29 6.59 4.21 -16.20
CA LYS A 29 5.44 3.30 -16.13
C LYS A 29 5.89 1.87 -15.87
N SER A 30 5.28 1.25 -14.89
CA SER A 30 5.52 -0.15 -14.55
C SER A 30 4.23 -0.97 -14.61
N ILE A 31 4.36 -2.27 -14.44
CA ILE A 31 3.22 -3.17 -14.32
C ILE A 31 2.36 -2.82 -13.09
N PHE A 32 3.00 -2.34 -12.03
CA PHE A 32 2.34 -2.02 -10.76
C PHE A 32 1.85 -0.57 -10.70
N GLN A 33 2.45 0.32 -11.48
CA GLN A 33 2.10 1.73 -11.53
C GLN A 33 2.06 2.18 -13.01
N PRO A 34 0.95 1.93 -13.70
CA PRO A 34 0.82 2.22 -15.13
C PRO A 34 0.65 3.71 -15.45
N ASN A 35 0.21 4.51 -14.49
CA ASN A 35 -0.03 5.94 -14.63
C ASN A 35 0.47 6.70 -13.40
N SER A 36 0.77 7.99 -13.57
CA SER A 36 0.89 8.93 -12.45
C SER A 36 -0.49 9.21 -11.85
N ASP A 37 -0.56 9.39 -10.54
CA ASP A 37 -1.80 9.67 -9.82
C ASP A 37 -2.23 11.15 -9.96
N ASP A 38 -1.34 12.04 -10.40
CA ASP A 38 -1.54 13.49 -10.41
C ASP A 38 -2.82 13.94 -11.12
N SER A 39 -3.05 13.41 -12.33
CA SER A 39 -4.23 13.78 -13.11
C SER A 39 -5.55 13.33 -12.44
N TYR A 40 -5.53 12.24 -11.72
CA TYR A 40 -6.70 11.75 -10.97
C TYR A 40 -6.92 12.55 -9.68
N ILE A 41 -5.83 12.96 -9.02
CA ILE A 41 -5.88 13.85 -7.86
C ILE A 41 -6.54 15.17 -8.26
N ASP A 42 -6.06 15.81 -9.33
CA ASP A 42 -6.59 17.08 -9.82
C ASP A 42 -8.08 16.98 -10.19
N GLN A 43 -8.48 15.92 -10.91
CA GLN A 43 -9.88 15.66 -11.24
C GLN A 43 -10.75 15.52 -9.97
N MET A 44 -10.26 14.82 -8.94
CA MET A 44 -11.01 14.65 -7.70
C MET A 44 -11.08 15.92 -6.87
N VAL A 45 -10.02 16.72 -6.86
CA VAL A 45 -9.99 18.05 -6.21
C VAL A 45 -11.05 18.95 -6.83
N ASP A 46 -11.07 19.04 -8.15
CA ASP A 46 -12.04 19.86 -8.89
C ASP A 46 -13.47 19.36 -8.69
N PHE A 47 -13.68 18.04 -8.77
CA PHE A 47 -15.02 17.43 -8.61
C PHE A 47 -15.60 17.62 -7.21
N LEU A 48 -14.76 17.55 -6.19
CA LEU A 48 -15.19 17.65 -4.78
C LEU A 48 -15.14 19.08 -4.25
N GLY A 49 -14.44 20.00 -4.92
CA GLY A 49 -14.24 21.39 -4.47
C GLY A 49 -13.46 21.45 -3.15
N THR A 50 -12.42 20.64 -3.00
CA THR A 50 -11.64 20.56 -1.76
C THR A 50 -10.52 21.59 -1.72
N HIS A 51 -10.08 21.96 -0.51
CA HIS A 51 -8.84 22.68 -0.33
C HIS A 51 -7.68 21.67 -0.29
N HIS A 52 -7.00 21.53 -1.43
CA HIS A 52 -5.98 20.51 -1.59
C HIS A 52 -4.58 21.01 -1.23
N HIS A 53 -3.85 20.19 -0.47
CA HIS A 53 -2.47 20.41 -0.08
C HIS A 53 -1.58 19.35 -0.73
N ARG A 54 -0.70 19.76 -1.63
CA ARG A 54 0.31 18.89 -2.23
C ARG A 54 1.62 19.03 -1.46
N VAL A 55 2.08 17.95 -0.87
CA VAL A 55 3.36 17.87 -0.14
C VAL A 55 4.40 17.28 -1.07
N VAL A 56 5.34 18.11 -1.52
CA VAL A 56 6.47 17.65 -2.37
C VAL A 56 7.66 17.36 -1.47
N LEU A 57 8.17 16.14 -1.52
CA LEU A 57 9.31 15.68 -0.73
C LEU A 57 10.60 15.77 -1.53
N GLU A 58 11.63 16.31 -0.89
CA GLU A 58 12.97 16.43 -1.47
C GLU A 58 13.79 15.16 -1.16
N PRO A 59 14.64 14.69 -2.10
CA PRO A 59 15.48 13.50 -1.89
C PRO A 59 16.34 13.56 -0.63
N GLU A 60 16.91 14.72 -0.31
CA GLU A 60 17.75 14.93 0.88
C GLU A 60 16.92 14.76 2.16
N ALA A 61 15.68 15.26 2.17
CA ALA A 61 14.78 15.10 3.31
C ALA A 61 14.38 13.63 3.51
N LEU A 62 14.14 12.89 2.43
CA LEU A 62 13.85 11.46 2.47
C LEU A 62 15.03 10.67 3.05
N CYS A 63 16.25 10.94 2.58
CA CYS A 63 17.46 10.32 3.12
C CYS A 63 17.66 10.63 4.60
N ALA A 64 17.48 11.88 5.00
CA ALA A 64 17.60 12.30 6.41
C ALA A 64 16.52 11.66 7.31
N ALA A 65 15.36 11.32 6.76
CA ALA A 65 14.26 10.71 7.50
C ALA A 65 14.39 9.18 7.68
N LEU A 66 15.36 8.49 7.06
CA LEU A 66 15.50 7.03 7.13
C LEU A 66 15.67 6.51 8.57
N LEU A 67 16.62 7.07 9.32
CA LEU A 67 16.83 6.69 10.72
C LEU A 67 15.68 7.11 11.61
N PRO A 68 15.20 8.37 11.58
CA PRO A 68 14.02 8.77 12.34
C PRO A 68 12.77 7.90 12.07
N ALA A 69 12.54 7.48 10.83
CA ALA A 69 11.43 6.60 10.50
C ALA A 69 11.62 5.19 11.07
N THR A 70 12.84 4.67 11.04
CA THR A 70 13.20 3.39 11.67
C THR A 70 13.02 3.44 13.18
N ASP A 71 13.45 4.52 13.81
CA ASP A 71 13.31 4.72 15.25
C ASP A 71 11.84 4.84 15.66
N ALA A 72 11.04 5.61 14.91
CA ALA A 72 9.60 5.76 15.17
C ALA A 72 8.86 4.44 15.07
N ARG A 73 9.27 3.57 14.16
CA ARG A 73 8.69 2.24 13.97
C ARG A 73 9.26 1.18 14.92
N ALA A 74 10.39 1.44 15.52
CA ALA A 74 11.20 0.50 16.34
C ALA A 74 11.73 -0.71 15.57
N LEU A 75 11.62 -0.74 14.24
CA LEU A 75 12.07 -1.81 13.35
C LEU A 75 12.43 -1.25 11.98
N PRO A 76 13.45 -1.80 11.28
CA PRO A 76 13.66 -1.52 9.88
C PRO A 76 12.44 -1.95 9.05
N GLY A 77 12.03 -1.11 8.13
CA GLY A 77 10.88 -1.34 7.26
C GLY A 77 11.17 -1.10 5.79
N MET A 78 10.19 -0.60 5.07
CA MET A 78 10.36 -0.17 3.67
C MET A 78 10.93 1.25 3.67
N ALA A 79 12.24 1.36 3.55
CA ALA A 79 13.02 2.58 3.77
C ALA A 79 12.45 3.82 3.06
N ASP A 80 12.15 3.71 1.77
CA ASP A 80 11.58 4.79 0.96
C ASP A 80 10.14 5.14 1.38
N VAL A 81 9.32 4.16 1.65
CA VAL A 81 7.91 4.34 2.03
C VAL A 81 7.78 4.88 3.45
N ASP A 82 8.55 4.35 4.40
CA ASP A 82 8.45 4.74 5.81
C ASP A 82 8.97 6.18 6.03
N SER A 83 10.06 6.59 5.37
CA SER A 83 10.55 7.97 5.44
C SER A 83 9.56 8.96 4.79
N SER A 84 8.95 8.60 3.65
CA SER A 84 7.91 9.40 3.02
C SER A 84 6.69 9.56 3.93
N LEU A 85 6.23 8.47 4.54
CA LEU A 85 5.07 8.49 5.44
C LEU A 85 5.31 9.38 6.66
N LEU A 86 6.48 9.28 7.29
CA LEU A 86 6.86 10.13 8.43
C LEU A 86 6.82 11.61 8.05
N LEU A 87 7.44 11.99 6.95
CA LEU A 87 7.49 13.39 6.48
C LEU A 87 6.11 13.90 6.07
N PHE A 88 5.32 13.06 5.41
CA PHE A 88 3.95 13.40 5.02
C PHE A 88 3.06 13.62 6.24
N CYS A 89 3.05 12.70 7.20
CA CYS A 89 2.28 12.84 8.44
C CYS A 89 2.70 14.10 9.22
N ALA A 90 3.99 14.41 9.27
CA ALA A 90 4.48 15.64 9.88
C ALA A 90 3.98 16.90 9.17
N ALA A 91 3.90 16.88 7.83
CA ALA A 91 3.34 17.99 7.04
C ALA A 91 1.84 18.17 7.30
N VAL A 92 1.07 17.10 7.29
CA VAL A 92 -0.36 17.07 7.61
C VAL A 92 -0.63 17.67 9.01
N LYS A 93 0.15 17.24 10.00
CA LYS A 93 0.04 17.74 11.36
C LYS A 93 0.37 19.24 11.46
N ARG A 94 1.45 19.70 10.80
CA ARG A 94 1.79 21.14 10.75
C ARG A 94 0.70 21.97 10.06
N GLY A 95 -0.03 21.39 9.11
CA GLY A 95 -1.20 22.01 8.48
C GLY A 95 -2.45 22.06 9.35
N GLY A 96 -2.38 21.65 10.63
CA GLY A 96 -3.48 21.74 11.59
C GLY A 96 -4.47 20.58 11.55
N THR A 97 -4.20 19.55 10.73
CA THR A 97 -5.07 18.37 10.65
C THR A 97 -4.79 17.40 11.78
N THR A 98 -5.80 17.07 12.57
CA THR A 98 -5.69 16.14 13.71
C THR A 98 -6.05 14.71 13.33
N VAL A 99 -7.03 14.52 12.44
CA VAL A 99 -7.51 13.22 11.99
C VAL A 99 -7.60 13.21 10.48
N CYS A 100 -7.04 12.19 9.85
CA CYS A 100 -7.14 11.94 8.41
C CYS A 100 -7.85 10.62 8.13
N LEU A 101 -8.65 10.61 7.06
CA LEU A 101 -9.09 9.39 6.42
C LEU A 101 -8.13 9.09 5.26
N SER A 102 -7.65 7.87 5.20
CA SER A 102 -6.72 7.39 4.18
C SER A 102 -7.45 6.45 3.21
N GLY A 103 -7.05 6.46 1.94
CA GLY A 103 -7.48 5.47 0.94
C GLY A 103 -6.72 4.15 1.02
N GLU A 104 -5.81 3.99 1.96
CA GLU A 104 -5.05 2.76 2.13
C GLU A 104 -5.97 1.58 2.45
N CYS A 105 -5.60 0.41 2.01
CA CYS A 105 -6.40 -0.81 2.01
C CYS A 105 -7.56 -0.84 0.99
N ALA A 106 -7.73 0.17 0.15
CA ALA A 106 -8.77 0.13 -0.89
C ALA A 106 -8.46 -0.92 -1.96
N ASP A 107 -7.20 -1.02 -2.39
CA ASP A 107 -6.77 -2.02 -3.37
C ASP A 107 -6.93 -3.45 -2.86
N GLU A 108 -6.69 -3.68 -1.57
CA GLU A 108 -6.88 -4.97 -0.91
C GLU A 108 -8.35 -5.36 -0.85
N LEU A 109 -9.23 -4.39 -0.57
CA LEU A 109 -10.68 -4.62 -0.42
C LEU A 109 -11.42 -4.68 -1.75
N PHE A 110 -10.99 -3.89 -2.73
CA PHE A 110 -11.70 -3.77 -4.01
C PHE A 110 -10.96 -4.41 -5.19
N GLY A 111 -9.80 -5.03 -4.94
CA GLY A 111 -9.04 -5.74 -5.97
C GLY A 111 -8.36 -4.82 -6.96
N GLY A 112 -7.79 -3.70 -6.52
CA GLY A 112 -7.14 -2.71 -7.39
C GLY A 112 -5.79 -3.16 -7.95
N TYR A 113 -5.10 -4.07 -7.28
CA TYR A 113 -3.77 -4.52 -7.70
C TYR A 113 -3.77 -5.35 -8.99
N PRO A 114 -2.70 -5.28 -9.80
CA PRO A 114 -2.57 -6.02 -11.06
C PRO A 114 -2.75 -7.54 -10.92
N TRP A 115 -2.38 -8.13 -9.80
CA TRP A 115 -2.52 -9.57 -9.58
C TRP A 115 -3.97 -10.07 -9.49
N TYR A 116 -4.93 -9.19 -9.28
CA TYR A 116 -6.35 -9.54 -9.37
C TYR A 116 -6.84 -9.67 -10.82
N HIS A 117 -6.16 -9.00 -11.76
CA HIS A 117 -6.62 -8.83 -13.15
C HIS A 117 -5.79 -9.60 -14.16
N ARG A 118 -4.64 -10.15 -13.76
CA ARG A 118 -3.72 -10.91 -14.62
C ARG A 118 -3.77 -12.38 -14.25
N GLU A 119 -4.29 -13.21 -15.15
CA GLU A 119 -4.47 -14.63 -14.89
C GLU A 119 -3.16 -15.37 -14.66
N GLU A 120 -2.08 -14.95 -15.32
CA GLU A 120 -0.74 -15.51 -15.14
C GLU A 120 -0.19 -15.29 -13.71
N ILE A 121 -0.63 -14.23 -13.01
CA ILE A 121 -0.26 -13.97 -11.62
C ILE A 121 -1.32 -14.52 -10.67
N LEU A 122 -2.59 -14.32 -11.00
CA LEU A 122 -3.72 -14.73 -10.17
C LEU A 122 -3.67 -16.21 -9.82
N PHE A 123 -3.28 -17.07 -10.78
CA PHE A 123 -3.26 -18.53 -10.60
C PHE A 123 -1.90 -19.10 -10.21
N GLU A 124 -0.89 -18.28 -9.94
CA GLU A 124 0.37 -18.77 -9.35
C GLU A 124 0.16 -19.33 -7.93
N ASP A 125 0.90 -20.39 -7.60
CA ASP A 125 0.85 -21.05 -6.28
C ASP A 125 1.82 -20.38 -5.30
N THR A 126 1.70 -19.07 -5.13
CA THR A 126 2.52 -18.27 -4.22
C THR A 126 1.84 -16.96 -3.84
N PHE A 127 2.38 -16.25 -2.86
CA PHE A 127 1.97 -14.87 -2.57
C PHE A 127 2.28 -13.96 -3.76
N PRO A 128 1.30 -13.26 -4.34
CA PRO A 128 1.49 -12.50 -5.59
C PRO A 128 2.47 -11.33 -5.46
N TRP A 129 2.61 -10.76 -4.26
CA TRP A 129 3.56 -9.70 -3.94
C TRP A 129 4.94 -10.22 -3.50
N SER A 130 5.13 -11.53 -3.37
CA SER A 130 6.37 -12.15 -2.87
C SER A 130 6.83 -13.32 -3.73
N ARG A 131 6.98 -13.08 -5.04
CA ARG A 131 7.34 -14.09 -6.04
C ARG A 131 8.83 -14.47 -6.03
N SER A 132 9.67 -13.71 -5.35
CA SER A 132 11.14 -13.85 -5.32
C SER A 132 11.67 -14.29 -3.96
N VAL A 133 11.06 -15.32 -3.35
CA VAL A 133 11.45 -15.79 -2.00
C VAL A 133 12.91 -16.22 -1.97
N GLY A 134 13.38 -16.98 -2.96
CA GLY A 134 14.76 -17.45 -3.03
C GLY A 134 15.81 -16.31 -3.05
N LEU A 135 15.52 -15.21 -3.77
CA LEU A 135 16.41 -14.05 -3.78
C LEU A 135 16.52 -13.41 -2.40
N ARG A 136 15.43 -13.30 -1.67
CA ARG A 136 15.41 -12.74 -0.30
C ARG A 136 16.16 -13.64 0.67
N LEU A 137 15.96 -14.94 0.59
CA LEU A 137 16.65 -15.92 1.41
C LEU A 137 18.16 -15.92 1.14
N GLY A 138 18.58 -15.66 -0.11
CA GLY A 138 20.00 -15.52 -0.49
C GLY A 138 20.73 -14.33 0.16
N LEU A 139 20.00 -13.37 0.76
CA LEU A 139 20.57 -12.27 1.53
C LEU A 139 20.82 -12.65 2.99
N LEU A 140 20.31 -13.79 3.45
CA LEU A 140 20.42 -14.25 4.82
C LEU A 140 21.50 -15.32 4.94
N THR A 141 22.11 -15.41 6.11
CA THR A 141 23.01 -16.52 6.40
C THR A 141 22.23 -17.84 6.48
N PRO A 142 22.82 -18.98 6.10
CA PRO A 142 22.12 -20.28 6.14
C PRO A 142 21.55 -20.66 7.52
N ASP A 143 22.14 -20.14 8.58
CA ASP A 143 21.70 -20.40 9.95
C ASP A 143 20.56 -19.49 10.40
N ALA A 144 20.32 -18.36 9.71
CA ALA A 144 19.28 -17.40 10.09
C ALA A 144 17.87 -17.92 9.82
N VAL A 145 17.68 -18.62 8.70
CA VAL A 145 16.38 -19.19 8.32
C VAL A 145 16.55 -20.57 7.71
N ARG A 146 16.07 -21.59 8.41
CA ARG A 146 16.01 -22.98 7.90
C ARG A 146 14.71 -23.20 7.14
N ASN A 147 14.80 -23.84 5.96
CA ASN A 147 13.64 -24.19 5.12
C ASN A 147 12.72 -23.01 4.80
N GLY A 148 13.27 -21.81 4.58
CA GLY A 148 12.49 -20.57 4.41
C GLY A 148 11.50 -20.62 3.24
N GLU A 149 11.84 -21.24 2.12
CA GLU A 149 10.89 -21.39 1.00
C GLU A 149 9.69 -22.27 1.37
N GLU A 150 9.93 -23.40 2.02
CA GLU A 150 8.86 -24.28 2.45
C GLU A 150 8.00 -23.62 3.54
N PHE A 151 8.60 -22.89 4.46
CA PHE A 151 7.89 -22.08 5.45
C PHE A 151 6.91 -21.11 4.80
N VAL A 152 7.37 -20.32 3.82
CA VAL A 152 6.52 -19.37 3.08
C VAL A 152 5.42 -20.09 2.31
N ARG A 153 5.76 -21.19 1.64
CA ARG A 153 4.80 -22.00 0.87
C ARG A 153 3.73 -22.62 1.77
N GLN A 154 4.10 -23.11 2.94
CA GLN A 154 3.14 -23.67 3.89
C GLN A 154 2.16 -22.61 4.39
N HIS A 155 2.65 -21.44 4.80
CA HIS A 155 1.79 -20.33 5.22
C HIS A 155 0.83 -19.88 4.12
N TYR A 156 1.29 -19.82 2.88
CA TYR A 156 0.45 -19.53 1.74
C TYR A 156 -0.68 -20.57 1.59
N ARG A 157 -0.36 -21.87 1.60
CA ARG A 157 -1.34 -22.94 1.46
C ARG A 157 -2.35 -22.97 2.61
N ASP A 158 -1.88 -22.82 3.85
CA ASP A 158 -2.74 -22.79 5.01
C ASP A 158 -3.71 -21.60 4.98
N THR A 159 -3.27 -20.47 4.45
CA THR A 159 -4.11 -19.30 4.28
C THR A 159 -5.16 -19.53 3.20
N CYS A 160 -4.76 -20.03 2.02
CA CYS A 160 -5.70 -20.38 0.95
C CYS A 160 -6.74 -21.42 1.39
N ALA A 161 -6.34 -22.39 2.21
CA ALA A 161 -7.25 -23.44 2.72
C ALA A 161 -8.36 -22.88 3.62
N ARG A 162 -8.16 -21.72 4.25
CA ARG A 162 -9.16 -21.02 5.08
C ARG A 162 -10.15 -20.19 4.31
N ALA A 163 -9.88 -19.95 3.01
CA ALA A 163 -10.75 -19.12 2.19
C ALA A 163 -12.16 -19.74 2.06
N PRO A 164 -13.22 -18.99 2.33
CA PRO A 164 -14.58 -19.48 2.20
C PRO A 164 -14.89 -19.82 0.74
N ARG A 165 -15.62 -20.90 0.53
CA ARG A 165 -16.07 -21.33 -0.80
C ARG A 165 -17.58 -21.42 -0.85
N LEU A 166 -18.16 -20.93 -1.93
CA LEU A 166 -19.60 -21.05 -2.19
C LEU A 166 -19.84 -22.17 -3.22
N PRO A 167 -20.98 -22.86 -3.13
CA PRO A 167 -21.32 -23.90 -4.12
C PRO A 167 -21.40 -23.37 -5.56
N SER A 168 -21.66 -22.07 -5.73
CA SER A 168 -21.75 -21.39 -7.03
C SER A 168 -20.39 -20.87 -7.56
N ASP A 169 -19.32 -21.01 -6.79
CA ASP A 169 -18.01 -20.47 -7.21
C ASP A 169 -17.45 -21.25 -8.39
N ASN A 170 -17.18 -20.54 -9.48
CA ASN A 170 -16.31 -21.06 -10.54
C ASN A 170 -14.84 -20.94 -10.10
N LYS A 171 -13.92 -21.48 -10.88
CA LYS A 171 -12.47 -21.48 -10.59
C LYS A 171 -11.94 -20.07 -10.27
N LYS A 172 -12.34 -19.07 -11.04
CA LYS A 172 -11.90 -17.68 -10.86
C LYS A 172 -12.46 -17.08 -9.58
N ALA A 173 -13.75 -17.27 -9.30
CA ALA A 173 -14.39 -16.77 -8.09
C ALA A 173 -13.76 -17.39 -6.83
N ALA A 174 -13.53 -18.71 -6.84
CA ALA A 174 -12.86 -19.38 -5.73
C ALA A 174 -11.44 -18.81 -5.51
N ARG A 175 -10.67 -18.61 -6.60
CA ARG A 175 -9.32 -18.02 -6.52
C ARG A 175 -9.35 -16.58 -6.02
N MET A 176 -10.30 -15.77 -6.45
CA MET A 176 -10.46 -14.40 -5.94
C MET A 176 -10.70 -14.37 -4.43
N ARG A 177 -11.46 -15.32 -3.87
CA ARG A 177 -11.63 -15.41 -2.41
C ARG A 177 -10.33 -15.73 -1.69
N GLU A 178 -9.53 -16.66 -2.23
CA GLU A 178 -8.19 -16.95 -1.70
C GLU A 178 -7.31 -15.69 -1.71
N MET A 179 -7.34 -14.94 -2.82
CA MET A 179 -6.57 -13.69 -2.95
C MET A 179 -6.99 -12.63 -1.93
N PHE A 180 -8.29 -12.45 -1.67
CA PHE A 180 -8.77 -11.54 -0.64
C PHE A 180 -8.32 -11.95 0.76
N VAL A 181 -8.37 -13.25 1.08
CA VAL A 181 -7.90 -13.73 2.39
C VAL A 181 -6.38 -13.56 2.53
N LEU A 182 -5.61 -13.85 1.48
CA LEU A 182 -4.17 -13.60 1.47
C LEU A 182 -3.85 -12.12 1.70
N ASN A 183 -4.55 -11.21 0.99
CA ASN A 183 -4.35 -9.78 1.19
C ASN A 183 -4.73 -9.33 2.59
N LEU A 184 -5.88 -9.76 3.10
CA LEU A 184 -6.38 -9.38 4.41
C LEU A 184 -5.43 -9.83 5.53
N ASP A 185 -5.02 -11.10 5.52
CA ASP A 185 -4.25 -11.70 6.60
C ASP A 185 -2.77 -11.29 6.61
N TRP A 186 -2.21 -10.99 5.44
CA TRP A 186 -0.77 -10.76 5.30
C TRP A 186 -0.41 -9.36 4.83
N PHE A 187 -0.94 -8.93 3.69
CA PHE A 187 -0.52 -7.68 3.08
C PHE A 187 -1.11 -6.48 3.83
N MET A 188 -2.42 -6.47 4.01
CA MET A 188 -3.13 -5.40 4.71
C MET A 188 -2.69 -5.28 6.18
N ALA A 189 -2.49 -6.40 6.87
CA ALA A 189 -1.98 -6.41 8.24
C ALA A 189 -0.61 -5.70 8.33
N THR A 190 0.28 -5.90 7.35
CA THR A 190 1.59 -5.23 7.29
C THR A 190 1.45 -3.73 7.04
N LEU A 191 0.50 -3.31 6.19
CA LEU A 191 0.24 -1.90 5.91
C LEU A 191 -0.30 -1.17 7.15
N LEU A 192 -1.23 -1.79 7.88
CA LEU A 192 -1.81 -1.22 9.10
C LEU A 192 -0.77 -1.13 10.22
N ASP A 193 0.00 -2.19 10.49
CA ASP A 193 1.06 -2.18 11.51
C ASP A 193 2.06 -1.03 11.29
N ARG A 194 2.36 -0.70 10.05
CA ARG A 194 3.25 0.42 9.71
C ARG A 194 2.72 1.77 10.18
N LYS A 195 1.40 1.95 10.24
CA LYS A 195 0.76 3.21 10.62
C LYS A 195 0.45 3.30 12.11
N ASP A 196 0.33 2.18 12.77
CA ASP A 196 0.03 2.11 14.21
C ASP A 196 1.24 2.45 15.09
N ARG A 197 2.41 2.50 14.48
CA ARG A 197 3.69 2.81 15.13
C ARG A 197 4.17 4.19 14.71
#